data_cc2524918d464213cee41c9453128d4d
#
_entry.id   cc2524918d464213cee41c9453128d4d
#
_cell.length_a   1.000
_cell.length_b   1.000
_cell.length_c   1.000
_cell.angle_alpha   90.00
_cell.angle_beta   90.00
_cell.angle_gamma   90.00
#
_symmetry.space_group_name_H-M   'P 1'
#
loop_
_entity.id
_entity.type
_entity.pdbx_description
1 polymer ?
#
loop_
_entity_poly.entity_id
_entity_poly.type
_entity_poly.pdbx_seq_one_letter_code
_entity_poly.pdbx_strand_id
1 'polypeptide(L)'
;MKERNFLLLTILAIATILISLVLGIVFDKKAALLGIFAVPAMVASFIYPRMGLLALIIYLPLNSTFALAVARVFQLKGNLIDADTSYALYKIAKDAFYYGALAAILIKTKTFKQLYPQIKPFLIAALILLASSLITFLFVNLPQGEIAVGIVGLKTLLSYIPLVLCGYYLIEQKRDLFEVNRLLIVMILICCVLALIQYFLLLQGICPDSESLNQLEVIAPKSDTQSYPNISEKASLRAQCFVGGSVLYNPDRGLIRLPGTLSDPWQWAWFLVSSSTISYAASFSDPQKRWRIAGWVAMVLVFLATLVSGQRVPLLLVPLFYLVLFIATSKKKRKLPLKLGILGLLSLLAVTLIPFIRERGLNFIVRWLYSSPIDFVVNQMQWIFKYVQLFGFGLGKATSGARHVAGEEGIRLIETYYAKLLYEGGIVGFIAFMALVTILCILTFKAYLKVKNPALKHWGLCIWIFLLFISYNPYYYPLSVEPVSVYYWLFAGLLLKLPEISEKLEDEERFLVTVQGGMSSSQCH
;
A
#
# COMPACT_ATOMS: atom_id res chain seq x y z
N MET A 1 -29.69 -13.23 -23.93
CA MET A 1 -28.45 -12.99 -23.13
C MET A 1 -27.20 -12.88 -23.99
N LYS A 2 -26.98 -13.75 -24.99
CA LYS A 2 -25.80 -13.70 -25.90
C LYS A 2 -25.70 -12.41 -26.73
N GLU A 3 -26.76 -11.95 -27.36
CA GLU A 3 -26.76 -10.72 -28.20
C GLU A 3 -26.46 -9.45 -27.40
N ARG A 4 -27.03 -9.31 -26.20
CA ARG A 4 -26.77 -8.17 -25.33
C ARG A 4 -25.29 -8.11 -24.87
N ASN A 5 -24.69 -9.26 -24.61
CA ASN A 5 -23.28 -9.35 -24.24
C ASN A 5 -22.36 -9.05 -25.43
N PHE A 6 -22.74 -9.48 -26.64
CA PHE A 6 -22.02 -9.17 -27.88
C PHE A 6 -22.06 -7.67 -28.18
N LEU A 7 -23.23 -7.05 -28.09
CA LEU A 7 -23.38 -5.60 -28.27
C LEU A 7 -22.54 -4.80 -27.28
N LEU A 8 -22.55 -5.18 -25.99
CA LEU A 8 -21.73 -4.55 -24.95
C LEU A 8 -20.23 -4.68 -25.24
N LEU A 9 -19.76 -5.84 -25.68
CA LEU A 9 -18.36 -6.04 -26.06
C LEU A 9 -17.96 -5.21 -27.28
N THR A 10 -18.85 -5.11 -28.28
CA THR A 10 -18.62 -4.28 -29.46
C THR A 10 -18.54 -2.78 -29.11
N ILE A 11 -19.47 -2.29 -28.29
CA ILE A 11 -19.43 -0.90 -27.78
C ILE A 11 -18.15 -0.64 -26.99
N LEU A 12 -17.75 -1.57 -26.14
CA LEU A 12 -16.52 -1.45 -25.37
C LEU A 12 -15.28 -1.41 -26.26
N ALA A 13 -15.21 -2.28 -27.28
CA ALA A 13 -14.11 -2.31 -28.24
C ALA A 13 -14.02 -0.97 -29.01
N ILE A 14 -15.15 -0.48 -29.53
CA ILE A 14 -15.21 0.80 -30.24
C ILE A 14 -14.80 1.96 -29.32
N ALA A 15 -15.35 2.03 -28.09
CA ALA A 15 -14.99 3.06 -27.12
C ALA A 15 -13.49 3.00 -26.75
N THR A 16 -12.93 1.80 -26.56
CA THR A 16 -11.51 1.62 -26.30
C THR A 16 -10.66 2.15 -27.44
N ILE A 17 -11.00 1.81 -28.70
CA ILE A 17 -10.28 2.27 -29.88
C ILE A 17 -10.37 3.81 -30.00
N LEU A 18 -11.57 4.38 -29.89
CA LEU A 18 -11.76 5.82 -30.00
C LEU A 18 -11.02 6.61 -28.92
N ILE A 19 -11.14 6.20 -27.65
CA ILE A 19 -10.44 6.85 -26.53
C ILE A 19 -8.94 6.72 -26.69
N SER A 20 -8.42 5.53 -27.05
CA SER A 20 -7.01 5.32 -27.27
C SER A 20 -6.46 6.15 -28.42
N LEU A 21 -7.25 6.30 -29.49
CA LEU A 21 -6.89 7.11 -30.65
C LEU A 21 -6.86 8.61 -30.28
N VAL A 22 -7.85 9.09 -29.55
CA VAL A 22 -7.87 10.46 -29.01
C VAL A 22 -6.68 10.73 -28.11
N LEU A 23 -6.39 9.81 -27.16
CA LEU A 23 -5.23 9.93 -26.28
C LEU A 23 -3.92 9.95 -27.06
N GLY A 24 -3.82 9.14 -28.13
CA GLY A 24 -2.65 9.10 -29.01
C GLY A 24 -2.44 10.37 -29.83
N ILE A 25 -3.53 11.02 -30.25
CA ILE A 25 -3.49 12.28 -31.02
C ILE A 25 -3.18 13.47 -30.10
N VAL A 26 -3.85 13.52 -28.92
CA VAL A 26 -3.78 14.69 -28.03
C VAL A 26 -2.49 14.70 -27.19
N PHE A 27 -2.03 13.55 -26.73
CA PHE A 27 -0.90 13.48 -25.82
C PHE A 27 0.34 12.83 -26.45
N ASP A 28 0.26 11.54 -26.82
CA ASP A 28 1.35 10.77 -27.46
C ASP A 28 0.89 9.33 -27.75
N LYS A 29 1.62 8.63 -28.66
CA LYS A 29 1.44 7.18 -28.94
C LYS A 29 1.43 6.32 -27.67
N LYS A 30 2.16 6.74 -26.64
CA LYS A 30 2.24 6.11 -25.32
C LYS A 30 0.92 6.17 -24.55
N ALA A 31 0.21 7.29 -24.62
CA ALA A 31 -1.10 7.45 -24.01
C ALA A 31 -2.18 6.58 -24.71
N ALA A 32 -2.02 6.31 -26.01
CA ALA A 32 -2.90 5.37 -26.72
C ALA A 32 -2.81 3.96 -26.12
N LEU A 33 -1.61 3.48 -25.81
CA LEU A 33 -1.41 2.16 -25.19
C LEU A 33 -2.03 2.07 -23.78
N LEU A 34 -1.92 3.14 -22.99
CA LEU A 34 -2.61 3.21 -21.71
C LEU A 34 -4.12 3.07 -21.90
N GLY A 35 -4.70 3.74 -22.90
CA GLY A 35 -6.11 3.62 -23.22
C GLY A 35 -6.55 2.20 -23.55
N ILE A 36 -5.76 1.48 -24.34
CA ILE A 36 -6.04 0.08 -24.72
C ILE A 36 -6.16 -0.83 -23.49
N PHE A 37 -5.38 -0.59 -22.43
CA PHE A 37 -5.44 -1.39 -21.22
C PHE A 37 -6.42 -0.81 -20.17
N ALA A 38 -6.35 0.50 -19.92
CA ALA A 38 -7.09 1.13 -18.84
C ALA A 38 -8.60 1.20 -19.10
N VAL A 39 -9.03 1.44 -20.37
CA VAL A 39 -10.45 1.55 -20.69
C VAL A 39 -11.19 0.23 -20.48
N PRO A 40 -10.73 -0.94 -21.00
CA PRO A 40 -11.36 -2.22 -20.72
C PRO A 40 -11.36 -2.57 -19.24
N ALA A 41 -10.25 -2.32 -18.52
CA ALA A 41 -10.16 -2.55 -17.10
C ALA A 41 -11.16 -1.70 -16.30
N MET A 42 -11.31 -0.41 -16.65
CA MET A 42 -12.26 0.52 -16.04
C MET A 42 -13.71 0.09 -16.27
N VAL A 43 -14.05 -0.28 -17.53
CA VAL A 43 -15.40 -0.74 -17.87
C VAL A 43 -15.72 -2.08 -17.26
N ALA A 44 -14.78 -3.04 -17.26
CA ALA A 44 -14.96 -4.31 -16.58
C ALA A 44 -15.20 -4.12 -15.08
N SER A 45 -14.45 -3.23 -14.44
CA SER A 45 -14.62 -2.87 -13.04
C SER A 45 -15.93 -2.12 -12.77
N PHE A 46 -16.42 -1.33 -13.72
CA PHE A 46 -17.73 -0.69 -13.61
C PHE A 46 -18.88 -1.69 -13.74
N ILE A 47 -18.74 -2.72 -14.57
CA ILE A 47 -19.74 -3.79 -14.73
C ILE A 47 -19.71 -4.72 -13.51
N TYR A 48 -18.52 -5.11 -13.07
CA TYR A 48 -18.26 -6.06 -11.98
C TYR A 48 -17.38 -5.44 -10.88
N PRO A 49 -17.90 -4.51 -10.06
CA PRO A 49 -17.07 -3.71 -9.14
C PRO A 49 -16.33 -4.57 -8.11
N ARG A 50 -16.92 -5.67 -7.62
CA ARG A 50 -16.24 -6.59 -6.70
C ARG A 50 -15.02 -7.25 -7.35
N MET A 51 -15.15 -7.71 -8.60
CA MET A 51 -14.04 -8.33 -9.34
C MET A 51 -12.94 -7.30 -9.65
N GLY A 52 -13.32 -6.06 -10.00
CA GLY A 52 -12.38 -4.96 -10.18
C GLY A 52 -11.56 -4.66 -8.93
N LEU A 53 -12.18 -4.65 -7.74
CA LEU A 53 -11.48 -4.45 -6.47
C LEU A 53 -10.57 -5.65 -6.11
N LEU A 54 -10.99 -6.88 -6.39
CA LEU A 54 -10.14 -8.06 -6.20
C LEU A 54 -8.95 -8.05 -7.17
N ALA A 55 -9.17 -7.66 -8.43
CA ALA A 55 -8.10 -7.49 -9.42
C ALA A 55 -7.10 -6.41 -8.99
N LEU A 56 -7.57 -5.30 -8.41
CA LEU A 56 -6.72 -4.27 -7.82
C LEU A 56 -5.83 -4.86 -6.72
N ILE A 57 -6.37 -5.67 -5.80
CA ILE A 57 -5.62 -6.30 -4.70
C ILE A 57 -4.52 -7.22 -5.25
N ILE A 58 -4.78 -7.96 -6.33
CA ILE A 58 -3.79 -8.83 -6.99
C ILE A 58 -2.72 -7.99 -7.70
N TYR A 59 -3.14 -6.96 -8.43
CA TYR A 59 -2.25 -6.16 -9.26
C TYR A 59 -1.26 -5.32 -8.46
N LEU A 60 -1.71 -4.74 -7.33
CA LEU A 60 -0.92 -3.80 -6.53
C LEU A 60 0.47 -4.30 -6.12
N PRO A 61 0.63 -5.48 -5.48
CA PRO A 61 1.95 -5.95 -5.04
C PRO A 61 2.84 -6.44 -6.20
N LEU A 62 2.28 -6.65 -7.40
CA LEU A 62 2.99 -7.07 -8.61
C LEU A 62 3.11 -5.95 -9.66
N ASN A 63 2.52 -4.78 -9.40
CA ASN A 63 2.42 -3.67 -10.33
C ASN A 63 3.77 -3.32 -10.99
N SER A 64 4.82 -3.15 -10.19
CA SER A 64 6.14 -2.78 -10.71
C SER A 64 6.80 -3.91 -11.48
N THR A 65 6.67 -5.15 -11.02
CA THR A 65 7.17 -6.33 -11.75
C THR A 65 6.52 -6.44 -13.13
N PHE A 66 5.19 -6.26 -13.19
CA PHE A 66 4.45 -6.28 -14.44
C PHE A 66 4.85 -5.13 -15.37
N ALA A 67 4.89 -3.89 -14.84
CA ALA A 67 5.25 -2.71 -15.61
C ALA A 67 6.65 -2.82 -16.23
N LEU A 68 7.62 -3.32 -15.47
CA LEU A 68 9.00 -3.52 -15.94
C LEU A 68 9.13 -4.68 -16.93
N ALA A 69 8.39 -5.78 -16.73
CA ALA A 69 8.36 -6.89 -17.68
C ALA A 69 7.83 -6.43 -19.05
N VAL A 70 6.76 -5.64 -19.06
CA VAL A 70 6.21 -5.06 -20.29
C VAL A 70 7.19 -4.09 -20.93
N ALA A 71 7.81 -3.19 -20.16
CA ALA A 71 8.80 -2.24 -20.65
C ALA A 71 10.00 -2.97 -21.34
N ARG A 72 10.47 -4.07 -20.76
CA ARG A 72 11.53 -4.91 -21.38
C ARG A 72 11.12 -5.53 -22.69
N VAL A 73 9.90 -6.04 -22.82
CA VAL A 73 9.40 -6.61 -24.08
C VAL A 73 9.41 -5.56 -25.21
N PHE A 74 9.05 -4.31 -24.89
CA PHE A 74 9.07 -3.22 -25.85
C PHE A 74 10.49 -2.75 -26.19
N GLN A 75 11.41 -2.78 -25.24
CA GLN A 75 12.84 -2.50 -25.48
C GLN A 75 13.49 -3.49 -26.47
N LEU A 76 13.17 -4.77 -26.35
CA LEU A 76 13.71 -5.84 -27.23
C LEU A 76 13.21 -5.74 -28.68
N LYS A 77 12.06 -5.09 -28.91
CA LYS A 77 11.46 -4.92 -30.24
C LYS A 77 11.83 -3.62 -30.95
N GLY A 78 12.74 -2.82 -30.39
CA GLY A 78 13.27 -1.59 -30.99
C GLY A 78 12.32 -0.39 -30.98
N ASN A 79 12.76 0.70 -30.39
CA ASN A 79 12.39 2.12 -30.54
C ASN A 79 10.93 2.60 -30.54
N LEU A 80 9.92 1.76 -30.39
CA LEU A 80 8.54 2.22 -30.43
C LEU A 80 8.06 2.91 -29.15
N ILE A 81 8.67 2.59 -28.00
CA ILE A 81 8.26 3.16 -26.70
C ILE A 81 9.50 3.26 -25.81
N ASP A 82 9.78 4.45 -25.30
CA ASP A 82 10.80 4.67 -24.28
C ASP A 82 10.43 3.88 -23.01
N ALA A 83 11.33 3.05 -22.50
CA ALA A 83 11.07 2.17 -21.36
C ALA A 83 10.53 2.94 -20.13
N ASP A 84 11.03 4.14 -19.91
CA ASP A 84 10.70 5.01 -18.78
C ASP A 84 9.24 5.46 -18.79
N THR A 85 8.71 5.82 -19.95
CA THR A 85 7.33 6.29 -20.07
C THR A 85 6.34 5.13 -20.00
N SER A 86 6.70 3.96 -20.55
CA SER A 86 5.89 2.75 -20.44
C SER A 86 5.72 2.33 -19.00
N TYR A 87 6.78 2.40 -18.20
CA TYR A 87 6.75 2.10 -16.78
C TYR A 87 5.75 2.97 -16.01
N ALA A 88 5.81 4.30 -16.21
CA ALA A 88 4.89 5.24 -15.57
C ALA A 88 3.43 4.98 -15.96
N LEU A 89 3.16 4.70 -17.25
CA LEU A 89 1.82 4.43 -17.77
C LEU A 89 1.21 3.16 -17.14
N TYR A 90 1.95 2.06 -17.10
CA TYR A 90 1.43 0.82 -16.51
C TYR A 90 1.25 0.93 -15.00
N LYS A 91 2.05 1.75 -14.33
CA LYS A 91 1.89 2.04 -12.91
C LYS A 91 0.57 2.79 -12.62
N ILE A 92 0.12 3.64 -13.53
CA ILE A 92 -1.17 4.36 -13.42
C ILE A 92 -2.36 3.45 -13.80
N ALA A 93 -2.15 2.42 -14.62
CA ALA A 93 -3.21 1.55 -15.12
C ALA A 93 -4.07 0.90 -14.02
N LYS A 94 -3.51 0.68 -12.81
CA LYS A 94 -4.26 0.19 -11.64
C LYS A 94 -5.41 1.10 -11.22
N ASP A 95 -5.28 2.41 -11.47
CA ASP A 95 -6.29 3.39 -11.10
C ASP A 95 -7.61 3.14 -11.86
N ALA A 96 -7.53 2.52 -13.06
CA ALA A 96 -8.70 2.14 -13.85
C ALA A 96 -9.59 1.12 -13.12
N PHE A 97 -8.98 0.12 -12.43
CA PHE A 97 -9.74 -0.84 -11.62
C PHE A 97 -10.48 -0.15 -10.49
N TYR A 98 -9.84 0.79 -9.83
CA TYR A 98 -10.38 1.52 -8.70
C TYR A 98 -11.49 2.48 -9.12
N TYR A 99 -11.23 3.38 -10.08
CA TYR A 99 -12.22 4.39 -10.48
C TYR A 99 -13.45 3.77 -11.14
N GLY A 100 -13.28 2.69 -11.93
CA GLY A 100 -14.40 1.95 -12.49
C GLY A 100 -15.29 1.34 -11.41
N ALA A 101 -14.70 0.67 -10.41
CA ALA A 101 -15.44 0.11 -9.30
C ALA A 101 -16.11 1.18 -8.44
N LEU A 102 -15.41 2.27 -8.12
CA LEU A 102 -15.95 3.39 -7.34
C LEU A 102 -17.17 4.03 -8.03
N ALA A 103 -17.08 4.31 -9.34
CA ALA A 103 -18.19 4.85 -10.11
C ALA A 103 -19.42 3.92 -10.09
N ALA A 104 -19.20 2.60 -10.25
CA ALA A 104 -20.27 1.63 -10.16
C ALA A 104 -20.93 1.60 -8.77
N ILE A 105 -20.15 1.64 -7.70
CA ILE A 105 -20.64 1.62 -6.32
C ILE A 105 -21.49 2.87 -6.04
N LEU A 106 -21.03 4.04 -6.49
CA LEU A 106 -21.77 5.29 -6.30
C LEU A 106 -23.09 5.35 -7.08
N ILE A 107 -23.09 4.84 -8.32
CA ILE A 107 -24.24 4.97 -9.24
C ILE A 107 -25.25 3.82 -9.05
N LYS A 108 -24.76 2.56 -8.93
CA LYS A 108 -25.59 1.36 -9.00
C LYS A 108 -26.03 0.83 -7.64
N THR A 109 -25.37 1.25 -6.54
CA THR A 109 -25.61 0.66 -5.22
C THR A 109 -26.11 1.68 -4.20
N LYS A 110 -26.68 1.17 -3.10
CA LYS A 110 -27.08 2.00 -1.96
C LYS A 110 -25.98 2.11 -0.90
N THR A 111 -24.79 1.62 -1.17
CA THR A 111 -23.67 1.50 -0.21
C THR A 111 -23.32 2.84 0.41
N PHE A 112 -23.25 3.91 -0.39
CA PHE A 112 -22.99 5.25 0.13
C PHE A 112 -24.06 5.70 1.12
N LYS A 113 -25.35 5.48 0.81
CA LYS A 113 -26.47 5.86 1.70
C LYS A 113 -26.42 5.07 3.02
N GLN A 114 -26.03 3.81 2.99
CA GLN A 114 -25.90 2.95 4.18
C GLN A 114 -24.71 3.39 5.05
N LEU A 115 -23.59 3.70 4.43
CA LEU A 115 -22.37 4.10 5.14
C LEU A 115 -22.41 5.55 5.64
N TYR A 116 -23.13 6.44 4.94
CA TYR A 116 -23.17 7.89 5.21
C TYR A 116 -23.40 8.27 6.67
N PRO A 117 -24.41 7.70 7.40
CA PRO A 117 -24.63 8.06 8.80
C PRO A 117 -23.44 7.77 9.71
N GLN A 118 -22.67 6.70 9.39
CA GLN A 118 -21.52 6.28 10.18
C GLN A 118 -20.30 7.16 9.92
N ILE A 119 -20.11 7.63 8.67
CA ILE A 119 -18.91 8.36 8.23
C ILE A 119 -19.12 9.86 8.04
N LYS A 120 -20.28 10.42 8.41
CA LYS A 120 -20.55 11.86 8.25
C LYS A 120 -19.42 12.75 8.78
N PRO A 121 -18.85 12.55 9.99
CA PRO A 121 -17.71 13.36 10.48
C PRO A 121 -16.46 13.21 9.61
N PHE A 122 -16.19 12.00 9.10
CA PHE A 122 -15.07 11.74 8.20
C PHE A 122 -15.25 12.46 6.86
N LEU A 123 -16.46 12.46 6.29
CA LEU A 123 -16.75 13.19 5.05
C LEU A 123 -16.58 14.69 5.21
N ILE A 124 -16.98 15.26 6.36
CA ILE A 124 -16.77 16.68 6.66
C ILE A 124 -15.26 16.97 6.71
N ALA A 125 -14.47 16.14 7.40
CA ALA A 125 -13.02 16.31 7.45
C ALA A 125 -12.37 16.15 6.07
N ALA A 126 -12.85 15.20 5.25
CA ALA A 126 -12.38 15.02 3.88
C ALA A 126 -12.70 16.25 2.98
N LEU A 127 -13.87 16.85 3.15
CA LEU A 127 -14.24 18.09 2.46
C LEU A 127 -13.39 19.28 2.90
N ILE A 128 -13.06 19.39 4.19
CA ILE A 128 -12.15 20.41 4.71
C ILE A 128 -10.75 20.23 4.11
N LEU A 129 -10.24 18.98 4.06
CA LEU A 129 -8.96 18.68 3.42
C LEU A 129 -8.99 19.02 1.93
N LEU A 130 -10.05 18.65 1.22
CA LEU A 130 -10.23 19.00 -0.18
C LEU A 130 -10.24 20.52 -0.39
N ALA A 131 -11.00 21.26 0.42
CA ALA A 131 -11.07 22.73 0.34
C ALA A 131 -9.70 23.37 0.60
N SER A 132 -8.98 22.95 1.66
CA SER A 132 -7.64 23.45 1.94
C SER A 132 -6.65 23.15 0.81
N SER A 133 -6.73 21.93 0.22
CA SER A 133 -5.88 21.54 -0.89
C SER A 133 -6.19 22.34 -2.16
N LEU A 134 -7.47 22.61 -2.44
CA LEU A 134 -7.87 23.45 -3.56
C LEU A 134 -7.41 24.91 -3.36
N ILE A 135 -7.47 25.43 -2.15
CA ILE A 135 -6.94 26.77 -1.84
C ILE A 135 -5.42 26.81 -2.12
N THR A 136 -4.66 25.82 -1.64
CA THR A 136 -3.22 25.72 -1.93
C THR A 136 -2.98 25.61 -3.43
N PHE A 137 -3.75 24.79 -4.15
CA PHE A 137 -3.61 24.64 -5.59
C PHE A 137 -3.86 25.96 -6.35
N LEU A 138 -4.97 26.65 -6.04
CA LEU A 138 -5.39 27.86 -6.75
C LEU A 138 -4.52 29.09 -6.42
N PHE A 139 -4.09 29.24 -5.17
CA PHE A 139 -3.38 30.43 -4.71
C PHE A 139 -1.86 30.26 -4.63
N VAL A 140 -1.34 29.02 -4.68
CA VAL A 140 0.10 28.77 -4.65
C VAL A 140 0.58 28.13 -5.95
N ASN A 141 0.05 26.96 -6.37
CA ASN A 141 0.53 26.30 -7.57
C ASN A 141 0.18 27.03 -8.87
N LEU A 142 -1.08 27.51 -9.01
CA LEU A 142 -1.55 28.16 -10.24
C LEU A 142 -0.78 29.45 -10.56
N PRO A 143 -0.54 30.39 -9.61
CA PRO A 143 0.24 31.59 -9.88
C PRO A 143 1.72 31.32 -10.22
N GLN A 144 2.28 30.18 -9.75
CA GLN A 144 3.64 29.77 -10.06
C GLN A 144 3.77 29.02 -11.39
N GLY A 145 2.65 28.81 -12.11
CA GLY A 145 2.65 28.04 -13.36
C GLY A 145 2.81 26.53 -13.18
N GLU A 146 2.73 26.01 -11.95
CA GLU A 146 3.01 24.60 -11.60
C GLU A 146 1.73 23.74 -11.58
N ILE A 147 0.87 23.90 -12.56
CA ILE A 147 -0.43 23.23 -12.63
C ILE A 147 -0.29 21.71 -12.59
N ALA A 148 0.60 21.16 -13.41
CA ALA A 148 0.78 19.72 -13.52
C ALA A 148 1.33 19.10 -12.22
N VAL A 149 2.26 19.78 -11.56
CA VAL A 149 2.81 19.39 -10.24
C VAL A 149 1.70 19.39 -9.20
N GLY A 150 0.90 20.43 -9.14
CA GLY A 150 -0.22 20.56 -8.23
C GLY A 150 -1.28 19.47 -8.42
N ILE A 151 -1.61 19.09 -9.67
CA ILE A 151 -2.53 17.98 -9.98
C ILE A 151 -1.97 16.64 -9.46
N VAL A 152 -0.68 16.37 -9.66
CA VAL A 152 -0.03 15.16 -9.11
C VAL A 152 -0.07 15.16 -7.59
N GLY A 153 0.14 16.31 -6.95
CA GLY A 153 0.02 16.48 -5.50
C GLY A 153 -1.40 16.22 -5.00
N LEU A 154 -2.43 16.81 -5.64
CA LEU A 154 -3.84 16.57 -5.33
C LEU A 154 -4.19 15.08 -5.47
N LYS A 155 -3.77 14.45 -6.58
CA LYS A 155 -3.98 13.02 -6.79
C LYS A 155 -3.37 12.21 -5.65
N THR A 156 -2.12 12.46 -5.32
CA THR A 156 -1.39 11.69 -4.29
C THR A 156 -2.04 11.82 -2.91
N LEU A 157 -2.56 12.99 -2.58
CA LEU A 157 -3.16 13.26 -1.27
C LEU A 157 -4.60 12.72 -1.15
N LEU A 158 -5.42 12.84 -2.20
CA LEU A 158 -6.87 12.67 -2.10
C LEU A 158 -7.41 11.40 -2.77
N SER A 159 -6.69 10.85 -3.79
CA SER A 159 -7.27 9.84 -4.69
C SER A 159 -7.72 8.56 -3.99
N TYR A 160 -7.06 8.15 -2.92
CA TYR A 160 -7.37 6.88 -2.24
C TYR A 160 -8.38 6.99 -1.08
N ILE A 161 -8.73 8.20 -0.65
CA ILE A 161 -9.72 8.41 0.42
C ILE A 161 -11.06 7.70 0.14
N PRO A 162 -11.64 7.74 -1.10
CA PRO A 162 -12.89 7.05 -1.39
C PRO A 162 -12.82 5.52 -1.36
N LEU A 163 -11.62 4.90 -1.26
CA LEU A 163 -11.48 3.46 -1.08
C LEU A 163 -12.13 2.95 0.22
N VAL A 164 -12.39 3.82 1.19
CA VAL A 164 -13.21 3.49 2.37
C VAL A 164 -14.59 2.98 1.93
N LEU A 165 -15.22 3.63 0.94
CA LEU A 165 -16.49 3.17 0.39
C LEU A 165 -16.36 1.84 -0.35
N CYS A 166 -15.28 1.67 -1.12
CA CYS A 166 -14.99 0.43 -1.82
C CYS A 166 -14.76 -0.74 -0.85
N GLY A 167 -14.03 -0.52 0.24
CA GLY A 167 -13.82 -1.52 1.28
C GLY A 167 -15.13 -1.93 1.97
N TYR A 168 -15.97 -0.97 2.31
CA TYR A 168 -17.28 -1.25 2.90
C TYR A 168 -18.19 -2.06 1.95
N TYR A 169 -18.14 -1.78 0.65
CA TYR A 169 -18.88 -2.51 -0.38
C TYR A 169 -18.36 -3.94 -0.60
N LEU A 170 -17.04 -4.15 -0.47
CA LEU A 170 -16.36 -5.39 -0.88
C LEU A 170 -16.83 -6.62 -0.10
N ILE A 171 -17.31 -6.44 1.14
CA ILE A 171 -17.76 -7.50 2.02
C ILE A 171 -19.22 -7.33 2.42
N GLU A 172 -20.01 -8.40 2.28
CA GLU A 172 -21.40 -8.48 2.72
C GLU A 172 -21.59 -9.53 3.81
N GLN A 173 -20.74 -10.56 3.79
CA GLN A 173 -20.79 -11.71 4.69
C GLN A 173 -19.40 -11.98 5.29
N LYS A 174 -19.38 -12.72 6.39
CA LYS A 174 -18.14 -13.20 7.03
C LYS A 174 -17.24 -13.97 6.06
N ARG A 175 -17.82 -14.73 5.15
CA ARG A 175 -17.10 -15.48 4.13
C ARG A 175 -16.30 -14.56 3.21
N ASP A 176 -16.88 -13.47 2.76
CA ASP A 176 -16.24 -12.51 1.86
C ASP A 176 -14.99 -11.90 2.49
N LEU A 177 -15.06 -11.54 3.78
CA LEU A 177 -13.91 -11.02 4.51
C LEU A 177 -12.74 -12.00 4.51
N PHE A 178 -13.03 -13.28 4.79
CA PHE A 178 -11.98 -14.28 4.80
C PHE A 178 -11.48 -14.62 3.40
N GLU A 179 -12.30 -14.54 2.35
CA GLU A 179 -11.85 -14.68 0.96
C GLU A 179 -10.87 -13.57 0.57
N VAL A 180 -11.17 -12.31 0.89
CA VAL A 180 -10.25 -11.18 0.69
C VAL A 180 -8.96 -11.37 1.48
N ASN A 181 -9.05 -11.77 2.74
CA ASN A 181 -7.87 -12.01 3.57
C ASN A 181 -7.00 -13.17 3.04
N ARG A 182 -7.62 -14.24 2.55
CA ARG A 182 -6.94 -15.38 1.92
C ARG A 182 -6.24 -14.99 0.63
N LEU A 183 -6.88 -14.16 -0.19
CA LEU A 183 -6.27 -13.61 -1.39
C LEU A 183 -5.01 -12.82 -1.05
N LEU A 184 -5.08 -11.95 -0.03
CA LEU A 184 -3.91 -11.21 0.45
C LEU A 184 -2.80 -12.15 0.95
N ILE A 185 -3.14 -13.25 1.65
CA ILE A 185 -2.14 -14.25 2.08
C ILE A 185 -1.46 -14.90 0.88
N VAL A 186 -2.21 -15.28 -0.15
CA VAL A 186 -1.63 -15.84 -1.38
C VAL A 186 -0.66 -14.85 -2.02
N MET A 187 -1.05 -13.57 -2.13
CA MET A 187 -0.18 -12.52 -2.68
C MET A 187 1.07 -12.31 -1.84
N ILE A 188 0.95 -12.30 -0.51
CA ILE A 188 2.09 -12.18 0.40
C ILE A 188 3.07 -13.35 0.20
N LEU A 189 2.56 -14.59 0.14
CA LEU A 189 3.38 -15.78 -0.08
C LEU A 189 4.15 -15.68 -1.40
N ILE A 190 3.45 -15.36 -2.50
CA ILE A 190 4.07 -15.20 -3.83
C ILE A 190 5.15 -14.12 -3.79
N CYS A 191 4.84 -12.94 -3.29
CA CYS A 191 5.77 -11.82 -3.28
C CYS A 191 7.01 -12.08 -2.40
N CYS A 192 6.83 -12.71 -1.22
CA CYS A 192 7.95 -13.06 -0.35
C CYS A 192 8.85 -14.14 -0.98
N VAL A 193 8.27 -15.17 -1.61
CA VAL A 193 9.05 -16.20 -2.32
C VAL A 193 9.85 -15.58 -3.46
N LEU A 194 9.23 -14.73 -4.29
CA LEU A 194 9.92 -14.04 -5.38
C LEU A 194 11.06 -13.15 -4.88
N ALA A 195 10.88 -12.45 -3.76
CA ALA A 195 11.93 -11.64 -3.16
C ALA A 195 13.09 -12.49 -2.59
N LEU A 196 12.80 -13.66 -2.03
CA LEU A 196 13.83 -14.60 -1.59
C LEU A 196 14.62 -15.18 -2.79
N ILE A 197 13.95 -15.51 -3.88
CA ILE A 197 14.61 -15.92 -5.12
C ILE A 197 15.52 -14.78 -5.64
N GLN A 198 15.02 -13.53 -5.67
CA GLN A 198 15.81 -12.35 -6.04
C GLN A 198 17.09 -12.25 -5.20
N TYR A 199 17.00 -12.45 -3.89
CA TYR A 199 18.15 -12.45 -2.99
C TYR A 199 19.17 -13.54 -3.33
N PHE A 200 18.70 -14.79 -3.59
CA PHE A 200 19.57 -15.89 -4.00
C PHE A 200 20.30 -15.63 -5.31
N LEU A 201 19.61 -15.09 -6.30
CA LEU A 201 20.20 -14.77 -7.61
C LEU A 201 21.30 -13.69 -7.49
N LEU A 202 21.12 -12.72 -6.58
CA LEU A 202 22.15 -11.73 -6.27
C LEU A 202 23.38 -12.34 -5.61
N LEU A 203 23.19 -13.24 -4.63
CA LEU A 203 24.31 -13.91 -3.96
C LEU A 203 25.11 -14.81 -4.88
N GLN A 204 24.48 -15.37 -5.92
CA GLN A 204 25.15 -16.19 -6.92
C GLN A 204 25.81 -15.37 -8.04
N GLY A 205 25.75 -14.04 -8.00
CA GLY A 205 26.32 -13.17 -9.03
C GLY A 205 25.61 -13.24 -10.38
N ILE A 206 24.38 -13.83 -10.45
CA ILE A 206 23.59 -13.87 -11.68
C ILE A 206 23.06 -12.50 -12.06
N CYS A 207 22.77 -11.68 -11.04
CA CYS A 207 22.33 -10.30 -11.24
C CYS A 207 23.51 -9.33 -11.08
N PRO A 208 23.60 -8.27 -11.91
CA PRO A 208 24.66 -7.29 -11.82
C PRO A 208 24.59 -6.54 -10.49
N ASP A 209 25.73 -6.22 -9.92
CA ASP A 209 25.80 -5.31 -8.80
C ASP A 209 25.58 -3.85 -9.24
N SER A 210 25.17 -2.99 -8.31
CA SER A 210 24.91 -1.58 -8.61
C SER A 210 26.19 -0.76 -8.80
N GLU A 211 27.35 -1.29 -8.41
CA GLU A 211 28.63 -0.60 -8.53
C GLU A 211 29.24 -0.75 -9.92
N SER A 212 29.13 -1.94 -10.53
CA SER A 212 29.50 -2.15 -11.94
C SER A 212 28.68 -1.26 -12.89
N LEU A 213 27.46 -0.91 -12.52
CA LEU A 213 26.60 -0.02 -13.29
C LEU A 213 26.95 1.47 -13.07
N ASN A 214 27.37 1.86 -11.85
CA ASN A 214 27.83 3.21 -11.55
C ASN A 214 29.16 3.54 -12.23
N GLN A 215 30.05 2.58 -12.42
CA GLN A 215 31.30 2.79 -13.18
C GLN A 215 31.06 3.09 -14.66
N LEU A 216 29.94 2.63 -15.21
CA LEU A 216 29.51 2.98 -16.57
C LEU A 216 28.94 4.40 -16.69
N GLU A 217 28.42 4.97 -15.57
CA GLU A 217 27.88 6.34 -15.51
C GLU A 217 28.90 7.43 -15.16
N VAL A 218 30.08 7.08 -14.63
CA VAL A 218 31.18 8.04 -14.32
C VAL A 218 31.76 8.71 -15.58
N ILE A 219 31.35 8.28 -16.76
CA ILE A 219 31.71 8.94 -18.05
C ILE A 219 30.80 10.16 -18.35
N ALA A 220 29.75 10.41 -17.57
CA ALA A 220 28.92 11.62 -17.71
C ALA A 220 29.37 12.72 -16.73
N PRO A 221 29.49 13.99 -17.16
CA PRO A 221 30.03 15.07 -16.34
C PRO A 221 29.19 15.32 -15.10
N LYS A 222 29.86 15.36 -13.94
CA LYS A 222 29.31 15.72 -12.65
C LYS A 222 28.78 17.15 -12.67
N SER A 223 27.49 17.35 -12.36
CA SER A 223 26.99 18.62 -11.87
C SER A 223 27.16 18.66 -10.34
N ASP A 224 27.79 19.73 -9.86
CA ASP A 224 28.14 20.00 -8.46
C ASP A 224 26.88 20.27 -7.60
N THR A 225 26.17 19.24 -7.21
CA THR A 225 25.23 19.34 -6.09
C THR A 225 25.25 18.02 -5.34
N GLN A 226 25.40 18.10 -4.00
CA GLN A 226 25.36 16.98 -3.05
C GLN A 226 23.97 16.33 -3.04
N SER A 227 23.56 15.75 -4.15
CA SER A 227 22.42 14.86 -4.27
C SER A 227 22.97 13.45 -4.44
N TYR A 228 22.37 12.47 -3.78
CA TYR A 228 22.59 11.06 -4.08
C TYR A 228 22.58 10.90 -5.60
N PRO A 229 23.54 10.15 -6.21
CA PRO A 229 23.59 10.01 -7.64
C PRO A 229 22.20 9.56 -8.12
N ASN A 230 21.56 10.40 -8.90
CA ASN A 230 20.33 10.06 -9.58
C ASN A 230 20.71 8.93 -10.53
N ILE A 231 20.41 7.71 -10.14
CA ILE A 231 20.45 6.58 -11.05
C ILE A 231 19.44 6.95 -12.13
N SER A 232 19.92 7.24 -13.35
CA SER A 232 19.02 7.53 -14.44
C SER A 232 18.02 6.39 -14.57
N GLU A 233 16.79 6.65 -14.98
CA GLU A 233 15.78 5.59 -15.14
C GLU A 233 16.31 4.44 -16.02
N LYS A 234 17.21 4.73 -16.99
CA LYS A 234 17.91 3.73 -17.80
C LYS A 234 18.82 2.82 -16.97
N ALA A 235 19.55 3.37 -16.00
CA ALA A 235 20.37 2.59 -15.07
C ALA A 235 19.47 1.77 -14.11
N SER A 236 18.30 2.29 -13.75
CA SER A 236 17.34 1.57 -12.90
C SER A 236 16.81 0.29 -13.56
N LEU A 237 16.57 0.31 -14.86
CA LEU A 237 16.17 -0.88 -15.61
C LEU A 237 17.31 -1.91 -15.75
N ARG A 238 18.55 -1.46 -15.82
CA ARG A 238 19.73 -2.34 -15.87
C ARG A 238 20.06 -3.01 -14.54
N ALA A 239 19.82 -2.30 -13.42
CA ALA A 239 20.03 -2.84 -12.08
C ALA A 239 18.90 -3.77 -11.60
N GLN A 240 17.91 -4.05 -12.45
CA GLN A 240 16.82 -4.94 -12.11
C GLN A 240 17.29 -6.40 -12.07
N CYS A 241 16.92 -7.10 -10.99
CA CYS A 241 17.20 -8.51 -10.80
C CYS A 241 15.90 -9.30 -10.67
N PHE A 242 15.55 -10.09 -11.67
CA PHE A 242 14.42 -11.02 -11.72
C PHE A 242 13.04 -10.34 -11.62
N VAL A 243 12.70 -9.73 -10.48
CA VAL A 243 11.40 -9.08 -10.21
C VAL A 243 11.60 -7.68 -9.66
N GLY A 244 10.54 -6.85 -9.72
CA GLY A 244 10.51 -5.51 -9.14
C GLY A 244 11.47 -4.53 -9.82
N GLY A 245 11.77 -3.45 -9.11
CA GLY A 245 12.63 -2.37 -9.59
C GLY A 245 14.11 -2.61 -9.35
N SER A 246 14.85 -1.51 -9.24
CA SER A 246 16.30 -1.53 -9.06
C SER A 246 16.71 -2.09 -7.71
N VAL A 247 17.67 -3.00 -7.73
CA VAL A 247 18.36 -3.51 -6.55
C VAL A 247 19.55 -2.61 -6.25
N LEU A 248 19.69 -2.18 -5.01
CA LEU A 248 20.91 -1.58 -4.51
C LEU A 248 21.74 -2.68 -3.86
N TYR A 249 22.79 -3.10 -4.54
CA TYR A 249 23.69 -4.15 -4.08
C TYR A 249 25.13 -3.70 -4.20
N ASN A 250 25.86 -3.70 -3.10
CA ASN A 250 27.29 -3.45 -3.02
C ASN A 250 27.88 -4.45 -2.03
N PRO A 251 28.51 -5.54 -2.52
CA PRO A 251 29.05 -6.59 -1.68
C PRO A 251 30.20 -6.09 -0.79
N ASP A 252 31.06 -5.19 -1.30
CA ASP A 252 32.24 -4.67 -0.58
C ASP A 252 31.84 -3.83 0.64
N ARG A 253 30.72 -3.13 0.55
CA ARG A 253 30.16 -2.34 1.66
C ARG A 253 29.10 -3.11 2.47
N GLY A 254 28.85 -4.38 2.15
CA GLY A 254 27.78 -5.17 2.76
C GLY A 254 26.39 -4.55 2.58
N LEU A 255 26.20 -3.72 1.56
CA LEU A 255 24.95 -3.02 1.30
C LEU A 255 24.06 -3.86 0.41
N ILE A 256 22.90 -4.24 0.90
CA ILE A 256 21.82 -4.83 0.11
C ILE A 256 20.54 -4.07 0.41
N ARG A 257 19.81 -3.64 -0.63
CA ARG A 257 18.43 -3.13 -0.51
C ARG A 257 17.60 -3.69 -1.65
N LEU A 258 16.71 -4.64 -1.30
CA LEU A 258 15.84 -5.30 -2.26
C LEU A 258 14.52 -4.54 -2.42
N PRO A 259 14.04 -4.31 -3.64
CA PRO A 259 12.70 -3.82 -3.92
C PRO A 259 11.64 -4.93 -3.82
N GLY A 260 12.04 -6.21 -3.75
CA GLY A 260 11.11 -7.33 -3.88
C GLY A 260 10.36 -7.26 -5.21
N THR A 261 9.03 -7.35 -5.17
CA THR A 261 8.18 -7.26 -6.37
C THR A 261 7.77 -5.81 -6.73
N LEU A 262 8.16 -4.82 -5.91
CA LEU A 262 7.80 -3.41 -6.06
C LEU A 262 8.89 -2.59 -6.75
N SER A 263 8.64 -1.30 -7.00
CA SER A 263 9.61 -0.44 -7.71
C SER A 263 10.81 -0.08 -6.86
N ASP A 264 10.59 0.11 -5.57
CA ASP A 264 11.59 0.69 -4.69
C ASP A 264 11.70 -0.10 -3.38
N PRO A 265 12.92 -0.18 -2.79
CA PRO A 265 13.12 -0.90 -1.54
C PRO A 265 12.27 -0.37 -0.37
N TRP A 266 11.96 0.91 -0.32
CA TRP A 266 11.14 1.51 0.73
C TRP A 266 9.64 1.16 0.59
N GLN A 267 9.13 0.97 -0.64
CA GLN A 267 7.77 0.44 -0.87
C GLN A 267 7.67 -1.01 -0.38
N TRP A 268 8.70 -1.81 -0.68
CA TRP A 268 8.82 -3.17 -0.18
C TRP A 268 8.85 -3.25 1.34
N ALA A 269 9.59 -2.34 1.98
CA ALA A 269 9.63 -2.25 3.44
C ALA A 269 8.23 -2.08 4.05
N TRP A 270 7.44 -1.15 3.53
CA TRP A 270 6.07 -0.91 3.99
C TRP A 270 5.11 -2.05 3.65
N PHE A 271 5.30 -2.69 2.49
CA PHE A 271 4.55 -3.90 2.15
C PHE A 271 4.79 -5.02 3.17
N LEU A 272 6.03 -5.25 3.59
CA LEU A 272 6.37 -6.25 4.62
C LEU A 272 5.71 -5.91 5.97
N VAL A 273 5.69 -4.64 6.37
CA VAL A 273 5.02 -4.18 7.60
C VAL A 273 3.51 -4.46 7.53
N SER A 274 2.84 -4.11 6.43
CA SER A 274 1.42 -4.42 6.26
C SER A 274 1.15 -5.92 6.22
N SER A 275 2.01 -6.67 5.54
CA SER A 275 1.95 -8.14 5.43
C SER A 275 2.07 -8.84 6.77
N SER A 276 2.85 -8.29 7.71
CA SER A 276 2.97 -8.84 9.06
C SER A 276 1.63 -8.84 9.79
N THR A 277 0.88 -7.76 9.69
CA THR A 277 -0.44 -7.64 10.32
C THR A 277 -1.48 -8.56 9.68
N ILE A 278 -1.50 -8.62 8.33
CA ILE A 278 -2.44 -9.44 7.57
C ILE A 278 -2.19 -10.93 7.84
N SER A 279 -0.93 -11.36 7.82
CA SER A 279 -0.56 -12.76 8.08
C SER A 279 -0.86 -13.18 9.51
N TYR A 280 -0.60 -12.30 10.50
CA TYR A 280 -0.98 -12.53 11.89
C TYR A 280 -2.51 -12.66 12.03
N ALA A 281 -3.28 -11.74 11.46
CA ALA A 281 -4.74 -11.80 11.50
C ALA A 281 -5.27 -13.11 10.91
N ALA A 282 -4.76 -13.57 9.76
CA ALA A 282 -5.13 -14.84 9.14
C ALA A 282 -4.84 -16.04 10.04
N SER A 283 -3.66 -16.07 10.66
CA SER A 283 -3.19 -17.19 11.50
C SER A 283 -4.12 -17.48 12.67
N PHE A 284 -4.77 -16.47 13.21
CA PHE A 284 -5.58 -16.61 14.43
C PHE A 284 -7.09 -16.40 14.24
N SER A 285 -7.53 -15.86 13.08
CA SER A 285 -8.93 -15.53 12.84
C SER A 285 -9.63 -16.39 11.78
N ASP A 286 -8.88 -16.99 10.84
CA ASP A 286 -9.50 -17.78 9.76
C ASP A 286 -10.17 -19.04 10.33
N PRO A 287 -11.43 -19.33 9.96
CA PRO A 287 -12.15 -20.50 10.44
C PRO A 287 -11.53 -21.81 9.93
N GLN A 288 -10.87 -21.83 8.76
CA GLN A 288 -10.31 -23.03 8.17
C GLN A 288 -8.85 -23.23 8.60
N LYS A 289 -8.53 -24.43 9.12
CA LYS A 289 -7.18 -24.79 9.60
C LYS A 289 -6.08 -24.59 8.54
N ARG A 290 -6.35 -24.95 7.28
CA ARG A 290 -5.39 -24.80 6.17
C ARG A 290 -4.95 -23.35 5.98
N TRP A 291 -5.87 -22.40 6.10
CA TRP A 291 -5.56 -20.98 5.93
C TRP A 291 -4.89 -20.38 7.15
N ARG A 292 -5.17 -20.90 8.36
CA ARG A 292 -4.37 -20.55 9.53
C ARG A 292 -2.91 -21.00 9.38
N ILE A 293 -2.70 -22.21 8.84
CA ILE A 293 -1.34 -22.70 8.54
C ILE A 293 -0.68 -21.81 7.47
N ALA A 294 -1.39 -21.49 6.38
CA ALA A 294 -0.89 -20.57 5.37
C ALA A 294 -0.53 -19.19 5.96
N GLY A 295 -1.32 -18.68 6.90
CA GLY A 295 -1.00 -17.46 7.66
C GLY A 295 0.30 -17.59 8.46
N TRP A 296 0.51 -18.71 9.16
CA TRP A 296 1.77 -18.97 9.88
C TRP A 296 2.98 -19.04 8.93
N VAL A 297 2.84 -19.73 7.80
CA VAL A 297 3.89 -19.78 6.76
C VAL A 297 4.17 -18.37 6.24
N ALA A 298 3.12 -17.57 5.99
CA ALA A 298 3.29 -16.19 5.57
C ALA A 298 4.01 -15.33 6.62
N MET A 299 3.72 -15.50 7.92
CA MET A 299 4.45 -14.81 8.99
C MET A 299 5.94 -15.12 8.96
N VAL A 300 6.30 -16.40 8.79
CA VAL A 300 7.70 -16.82 8.70
C VAL A 300 8.37 -16.24 7.46
N LEU A 301 7.73 -16.32 6.29
CA LEU A 301 8.27 -15.80 5.04
C LEU A 301 8.40 -14.28 5.06
N VAL A 302 7.45 -13.54 5.64
CA VAL A 302 7.55 -12.09 5.85
C VAL A 302 8.74 -11.75 6.73
N PHE A 303 8.96 -12.51 7.80
CA PHE A 303 10.12 -12.31 8.68
C PHE A 303 11.44 -12.59 7.95
N LEU A 304 11.54 -13.68 7.19
CA LEU A 304 12.73 -14.00 6.38
C LEU A 304 12.98 -12.95 5.29
N ALA A 305 11.93 -12.54 4.57
CA ALA A 305 12.03 -11.47 3.58
C ALA A 305 12.47 -10.13 4.21
N THR A 306 12.08 -9.88 5.46
CA THR A 306 12.52 -8.71 6.23
C THR A 306 14.03 -8.76 6.49
N LEU A 307 14.57 -9.91 6.91
CA LEU A 307 16.00 -10.09 7.18
C LEU A 307 16.86 -9.86 5.92
N VAL A 308 16.39 -10.30 4.76
CA VAL A 308 17.14 -10.16 3.50
C VAL A 308 16.89 -8.84 2.79
N SER A 309 15.85 -8.10 3.15
CA SER A 309 15.47 -6.85 2.47
C SER A 309 16.51 -5.73 2.57
N GLY A 310 17.38 -5.79 3.58
CA GLY A 310 18.36 -4.74 3.88
C GLY A 310 17.77 -3.41 4.35
N GLN A 311 16.46 -3.37 4.61
CA GLN A 311 15.75 -2.20 5.08
C GLN A 311 15.62 -2.19 6.60
N ARG A 312 15.90 -1.03 7.24
CA ARG A 312 15.82 -0.86 8.69
C ARG A 312 14.38 -0.87 9.22
N VAL A 313 13.46 -0.29 8.45
CA VAL A 313 12.05 -0.16 8.85
C VAL A 313 11.36 -1.50 9.11
N PRO A 314 11.32 -2.44 8.17
CA PRO A 314 10.67 -3.71 8.42
C PRO A 314 11.43 -4.56 9.43
N LEU A 315 12.77 -4.46 9.51
CA LEU A 315 13.57 -5.19 10.47
C LEU A 315 13.20 -4.86 11.92
N LEU A 316 12.82 -3.60 12.19
CA LEU A 316 12.31 -3.18 13.49
C LEU A 316 10.79 -3.44 13.62
N LEU A 317 10.01 -3.00 12.62
CA LEU A 317 8.56 -2.93 12.77
C LEU A 317 7.87 -4.29 12.63
N VAL A 318 8.35 -5.21 11.81
CA VAL A 318 7.72 -6.53 11.65
C VAL A 318 7.73 -7.34 12.96
N PRO A 319 8.87 -7.52 13.65
CA PRO A 319 8.87 -8.17 14.96
C PRO A 319 8.08 -7.39 16.01
N LEU A 320 8.14 -6.05 15.98
CA LEU A 320 7.37 -5.21 16.88
C LEU A 320 5.87 -5.38 16.69
N PHE A 321 5.38 -5.43 15.44
CA PHE A 321 3.98 -5.71 15.15
C PHE A 321 3.55 -7.08 15.65
N TYR A 322 4.34 -8.12 15.41
CA TYR A 322 4.05 -9.45 15.94
C TYR A 322 3.96 -9.46 17.47
N LEU A 323 4.86 -8.74 18.13
CA LEU A 323 4.85 -8.61 19.59
C LEU A 323 3.60 -7.84 20.09
N VAL A 324 3.31 -6.68 19.51
CA VAL A 324 2.16 -5.85 19.88
C VAL A 324 0.85 -6.61 19.65
N LEU A 325 0.70 -7.26 18.50
CA LEU A 325 -0.48 -8.05 18.18
C LEU A 325 -0.62 -9.26 19.14
N PHE A 326 0.49 -9.92 19.45
CA PHE A 326 0.50 -11.03 20.41
C PHE A 326 0.04 -10.57 21.81
N ILE A 327 0.52 -9.43 22.28
CA ILE A 327 0.11 -8.84 23.56
C ILE A 327 -1.37 -8.46 23.54
N ALA A 328 -1.80 -7.74 22.49
CA ALA A 328 -3.15 -7.22 22.35
C ALA A 328 -4.21 -8.34 22.23
N THR A 329 -3.86 -9.45 21.56
CA THR A 329 -4.79 -10.57 21.30
C THR A 329 -4.72 -11.68 22.35
N SER A 330 -3.78 -11.62 23.30
CA SER A 330 -3.61 -12.66 24.32
C SER A 330 -4.78 -12.71 25.31
N LYS A 331 -5.55 -13.83 25.28
CA LYS A 331 -6.69 -14.05 26.16
C LYS A 331 -6.28 -14.27 27.63
N LYS A 332 -5.13 -14.92 27.88
CA LYS A 332 -4.63 -15.29 29.23
C LYS A 332 -3.54 -14.33 29.68
N LYS A 333 -3.92 -13.13 30.12
CA LYS A 333 -2.96 -12.09 30.57
C LYS A 333 -2.00 -12.58 31.68
N ARG A 334 -2.45 -13.46 32.58
CA ARG A 334 -1.63 -14.03 33.67
C ARG A 334 -0.43 -14.86 33.16
N LYS A 335 -0.57 -15.52 31.98
CA LYS A 335 0.52 -16.31 31.36
C LYS A 335 1.33 -15.50 30.34
N LEU A 336 1.02 -14.23 30.15
CA LEU A 336 1.68 -13.37 29.17
C LEU A 336 3.17 -13.15 29.51
N PRO A 337 3.58 -12.85 30.78
CA PRO A 337 5.00 -12.68 31.10
C PRO A 337 5.85 -13.93 30.79
N LEU A 338 5.32 -15.12 31.11
CA LEU A 338 6.00 -16.37 30.80
C LEU A 338 6.18 -16.58 29.30
N LYS A 339 5.15 -16.29 28.49
CA LYS A 339 5.24 -16.40 27.03
C LYS A 339 6.20 -15.39 26.43
N LEU A 340 6.23 -14.16 26.96
CA LEU A 340 7.19 -13.14 26.54
C LEU A 340 8.61 -13.52 26.93
N GLY A 341 8.81 -14.12 28.12
CA GLY A 341 10.10 -14.65 28.54
C GLY A 341 10.61 -15.75 27.62
N ILE A 342 9.76 -16.72 27.26
CA ILE A 342 10.09 -17.78 26.29
C ILE A 342 10.43 -17.19 24.92
N LEU A 343 9.63 -16.26 24.41
CA LEU A 343 9.89 -15.60 23.14
C LEU A 343 11.21 -14.82 23.16
N GLY A 344 11.48 -14.09 24.24
CA GLY A 344 12.75 -13.38 24.44
C GLY A 344 13.95 -14.32 24.47
N LEU A 345 13.84 -15.45 25.18
CA LEU A 345 14.89 -16.48 25.22
C LEU A 345 15.14 -17.08 23.84
N LEU A 346 14.08 -17.45 23.11
CA LEU A 346 14.19 -17.97 21.74
C LEU A 346 14.82 -16.95 20.78
N SER A 347 14.46 -15.67 20.90
CA SER A 347 15.06 -14.58 20.11
C SER A 347 16.54 -14.41 20.43
N LEU A 348 16.92 -14.48 21.71
CA LEU A 348 18.32 -14.41 22.16
C LEU A 348 19.11 -15.60 21.61
N LEU A 349 18.58 -16.81 21.72
CA LEU A 349 19.20 -18.01 21.15
C LEU A 349 19.35 -17.91 19.63
N ALA A 350 18.35 -17.39 18.92
CA ALA A 350 18.45 -17.20 17.47
C ALA A 350 19.58 -16.22 17.10
N VAL A 351 19.70 -15.11 17.83
CA VAL A 351 20.78 -14.11 17.59
C VAL A 351 22.16 -14.68 17.92
N THR A 352 22.27 -15.52 18.96
CA THR A 352 23.57 -16.10 19.36
C THR A 352 24.00 -17.27 18.48
N LEU A 353 23.06 -18.14 18.08
CA LEU A 353 23.35 -19.37 17.36
C LEU A 353 23.37 -19.22 15.83
N ILE A 354 22.64 -18.23 15.27
CA ILE A 354 22.55 -18.04 13.83
C ILE A 354 23.40 -16.84 13.41
N PRO A 355 24.61 -17.05 12.83
CA PRO A 355 25.53 -15.97 12.47
C PRO A 355 24.90 -14.91 11.56
N PHE A 356 24.07 -15.32 10.61
CA PHE A 356 23.36 -14.43 9.70
C PHE A 356 22.43 -13.43 10.44
N ILE A 357 21.67 -13.90 11.43
CA ILE A 357 20.76 -13.02 12.23
C ILE A 357 21.61 -12.07 13.08
N ARG A 358 22.69 -12.58 13.68
CA ARG A 358 23.61 -11.77 14.48
C ARG A 358 24.24 -10.65 13.66
N GLU A 359 24.77 -10.96 12.49
CA GLU A 359 25.39 -9.98 11.59
C GLU A 359 24.39 -8.90 11.15
N ARG A 360 23.17 -9.30 10.75
CA ARG A 360 22.11 -8.35 10.39
C ARG A 360 21.70 -7.48 11.57
N GLY A 361 21.60 -8.04 12.76
CA GLY A 361 21.32 -7.31 14.01
C GLY A 361 22.41 -6.30 14.35
N LEU A 362 23.68 -6.71 14.28
CA LEU A 362 24.82 -5.81 14.52
C LEU A 362 24.86 -4.67 13.48
N ASN A 363 24.72 -4.99 12.20
CA ASN A 363 24.65 -3.99 11.13
C ASN A 363 23.47 -3.02 11.32
N PHE A 364 22.33 -3.49 11.83
CA PHE A 364 21.21 -2.64 12.19
C PHE A 364 21.57 -1.66 13.31
N ILE A 365 22.17 -2.15 14.41
CA ILE A 365 22.58 -1.33 15.56
C ILE A 365 23.60 -0.27 15.11
N VAL A 366 24.64 -0.68 14.38
CA VAL A 366 25.68 0.23 13.86
C VAL A 366 25.05 1.33 13.00
N ARG A 367 24.18 0.96 12.03
CA ARG A 367 23.50 1.93 11.18
C ARG A 367 22.53 2.83 11.96
N TRP A 368 21.93 2.34 13.05
CA TRP A 368 21.08 3.15 13.92
C TRP A 368 21.88 4.21 14.66
N LEU A 369 23.06 3.86 15.15
CA LEU A 369 23.94 4.80 15.84
C LEU A 369 24.48 5.90 14.91
N TYR A 370 24.82 5.56 13.67
CA TYR A 370 25.31 6.55 12.68
C TYR A 370 24.20 7.39 12.01
N SER A 371 22.99 6.90 11.93
CA SER A 371 21.88 7.57 11.24
C SER A 371 20.56 7.14 11.88
N SER A 372 20.26 7.75 13.03
CA SER A 372 19.03 7.48 13.79
C SER A 372 17.80 7.90 12.99
N PRO A 373 16.79 7.04 12.82
CA PRO A 373 15.51 7.44 12.23
C PRO A 373 14.80 8.55 12.99
N ILE A 374 15.04 8.64 14.31
CA ILE A 374 14.45 9.68 15.17
C ILE A 374 15.09 11.02 14.84
N ASP A 375 16.43 11.10 14.82
CA ASP A 375 17.14 12.33 14.48
C ASP A 375 16.82 12.81 13.07
N PHE A 376 16.66 11.86 12.14
CA PHE A 376 16.23 12.15 10.78
C PHE A 376 14.85 12.84 10.75
N VAL A 377 13.87 12.30 11.47
CA VAL A 377 12.53 12.92 11.56
C VAL A 377 12.61 14.28 12.25
N VAL A 378 13.31 14.36 13.38
CA VAL A 378 13.46 15.61 14.17
C VAL A 378 14.13 16.69 13.34
N ASN A 379 15.23 16.39 12.66
CA ASN A 379 15.96 17.36 11.84
C ASN A 379 15.10 17.88 10.68
N GLN A 380 14.36 17.02 9.98
CA GLN A 380 13.46 17.46 8.91
C GLN A 380 12.29 18.30 9.46
N MET A 381 11.74 17.94 10.62
CA MET A 381 10.69 18.72 11.26
C MET A 381 11.20 20.09 11.74
N GLN A 382 12.38 20.16 12.36
CA GLN A 382 13.00 21.41 12.76
C GLN A 382 13.29 22.31 11.56
N TRP A 383 13.74 21.71 10.45
CA TRP A 383 13.97 22.46 9.22
C TRP A 383 12.67 23.05 8.68
N ILE A 384 11.60 22.26 8.56
CA ILE A 384 10.33 22.76 8.00
C ILE A 384 9.68 23.82 8.88
N PHE A 385 9.76 23.70 10.21
CA PHE A 385 9.20 24.69 11.12
C PHE A 385 9.81 26.09 10.99
N LYS A 386 11.04 26.21 10.45
CA LYS A 386 11.66 27.51 10.15
C LYS A 386 11.02 28.22 8.96
N TYR A 387 10.41 27.46 8.04
CA TYR A 387 9.91 27.97 6.76
C TYR A 387 8.43 27.72 6.54
N VAL A 388 7.74 27.11 7.50
CA VAL A 388 6.33 26.71 7.33
C VAL A 388 5.44 27.91 7.04
N GLN A 389 4.56 27.74 6.04
CA GLN A 389 3.58 28.73 5.63
C GLN A 389 2.16 28.24 5.95
N LEU A 390 1.18 29.14 5.95
CA LEU A 390 -0.21 28.80 6.23
C LEU A 390 -0.77 27.77 5.23
N PHE A 391 -0.52 27.98 3.92
CA PHE A 391 -0.98 27.12 2.82
C PHE A 391 0.16 26.38 2.13
N GLY A 392 1.38 26.39 2.69
CA GLY A 392 2.54 25.68 2.17
C GLY A 392 3.15 26.30 0.90
N PHE A 393 4.08 25.55 0.30
CA PHE A 393 4.82 25.98 -0.89
C PHE A 393 4.20 25.49 -2.20
N GLY A 394 3.12 24.72 -2.13
CA GLY A 394 2.41 24.15 -3.28
C GLY A 394 2.37 22.61 -3.26
N LEU A 395 1.23 22.08 -3.64
CA LEU A 395 1.00 20.63 -3.71
C LEU A 395 1.92 19.99 -4.74
N GLY A 396 2.42 18.80 -4.43
CA GLY A 396 3.26 18.03 -5.34
C GLY A 396 4.75 18.38 -5.28
N LYS A 397 5.16 19.49 -4.68
CA LYS A 397 6.56 19.95 -4.61
C LYS A 397 7.51 19.06 -3.80
N ALA A 398 6.97 18.19 -2.97
CA ALA A 398 7.73 17.15 -2.26
C ALA A 398 7.28 15.73 -2.65
N THR A 399 6.48 15.60 -3.69
CA THR A 399 5.97 14.32 -4.19
C THR A 399 6.87 13.77 -5.28
N SER A 400 7.51 12.60 -5.06
CA SER A 400 8.46 12.01 -6.00
C SER A 400 7.88 11.75 -7.40
N GLY A 401 6.58 11.42 -7.50
CA GLY A 401 5.91 11.27 -8.80
C GLY A 401 5.82 12.55 -9.63
N ALA A 402 5.91 13.72 -9.01
CA ALA A 402 5.85 15.00 -9.73
C ALA A 402 7.17 15.33 -10.47
N ARG A 403 8.28 14.63 -10.19
CA ARG A 403 9.56 14.76 -10.93
C ARG A 403 9.42 14.47 -12.41
N HIS A 404 8.55 13.52 -12.77
CA HIS A 404 8.30 13.18 -14.18
C HIS A 404 7.62 14.30 -14.97
N VAL A 405 7.11 15.33 -14.28
CA VAL A 405 6.36 16.44 -14.89
C VAL A 405 7.09 17.78 -14.76
N ALA A 406 7.79 18.00 -13.65
CA ALA A 406 8.44 19.29 -13.34
C ALA A 406 9.96 19.30 -13.62
N GLY A 407 10.55 18.14 -13.92
CA GLY A 407 12.00 18.00 -13.85
C GLY A 407 12.52 17.96 -12.40
N GLU A 408 13.80 17.73 -12.22
CA GLU A 408 14.38 17.54 -10.88
C GLU A 408 14.55 18.85 -10.09
N GLU A 409 14.73 19.98 -10.77
CA GLU A 409 15.01 21.27 -10.15
C GLU A 409 13.80 21.87 -9.39
N GLY A 410 12.57 21.48 -9.76
CA GLY A 410 11.33 22.01 -9.16
C GLY A 410 10.85 21.26 -7.91
N ILE A 411 11.45 20.12 -7.55
CA ILE A 411 10.94 19.23 -6.51
C ILE A 411 11.93 19.02 -5.39
N ARG A 412 11.48 19.24 -4.15
CA ARG A 412 12.31 19.03 -2.97
C ARG A 412 12.09 17.65 -2.38
N LEU A 413 13.17 16.90 -2.16
CA LEU A 413 13.08 15.60 -1.51
C LEU A 413 12.85 15.79 0.00
N ILE A 414 11.64 15.49 0.46
CA ILE A 414 11.28 15.44 1.88
C ILE A 414 10.79 14.03 2.18
N GLU A 415 11.51 13.33 3.04
CA GLU A 415 11.29 11.90 3.27
C GLU A 415 10.47 11.61 4.53
N THR A 416 10.15 12.63 5.35
CA THR A 416 9.24 12.48 6.49
C THR A 416 7.84 12.97 6.13
N TYR A 417 6.82 12.18 6.49
CA TYR A 417 5.45 12.42 6.04
C TYR A 417 4.88 13.75 6.56
N TYR A 418 5.12 14.08 7.81
CA TYR A 418 4.60 15.31 8.39
C TYR A 418 5.28 16.56 7.85
N ALA A 419 6.61 16.51 7.67
CA ALA A 419 7.32 17.61 7.04
C ALA A 419 6.89 17.80 5.59
N LYS A 420 6.63 16.71 4.86
CA LYS A 420 6.08 16.76 3.51
C LYS A 420 4.70 17.45 3.48
N LEU A 421 3.78 17.06 4.37
CA LEU A 421 2.44 17.66 4.45
C LEU A 421 2.50 19.14 4.80
N LEU A 422 3.36 19.52 5.76
CA LEU A 422 3.59 20.92 6.14
C LEU A 422 4.22 21.71 4.99
N TYR A 423 5.12 21.11 4.23
CA TYR A 423 5.74 21.77 3.08
C TYR A 423 4.75 21.99 1.94
N GLU A 424 4.01 20.97 1.57
CA GLU A 424 3.08 21.03 0.43
C GLU A 424 1.80 21.79 0.75
N GLY A 425 1.12 21.47 1.85
CA GLY A 425 -0.21 21.98 2.20
C GLY A 425 -0.24 23.00 3.34
N GLY A 426 0.93 23.29 3.93
CA GLY A 426 1.05 24.21 5.06
C GLY A 426 0.39 23.71 6.34
N ILE A 427 0.25 24.63 7.30
CA ILE A 427 -0.37 24.32 8.61
C ILE A 427 -1.82 23.88 8.43
N VAL A 428 -2.58 24.55 7.57
CA VAL A 428 -4.01 24.27 7.36
C VAL A 428 -4.19 22.88 6.75
N GLY A 429 -3.43 22.53 5.70
CA GLY A 429 -3.47 21.21 5.08
C GLY A 429 -3.04 20.11 6.03
N PHE A 430 -2.00 20.33 6.83
CA PHE A 430 -1.53 19.38 7.84
C PHE A 430 -2.59 19.11 8.92
N ILE A 431 -3.19 20.16 9.51
CA ILE A 431 -4.24 20.00 10.53
C ILE A 431 -5.47 19.29 9.94
N ALA A 432 -5.89 19.65 8.72
CA ALA A 432 -7.02 19.01 8.05
C ALA A 432 -6.76 17.52 7.80
N PHE A 433 -5.55 17.17 7.37
CA PHE A 433 -5.16 15.77 7.17
C PHE A 433 -5.12 14.99 8.49
N MET A 434 -4.50 15.56 9.53
CA MET A 434 -4.44 14.90 10.85
C MET A 434 -5.84 14.73 11.47
N ALA A 435 -6.74 15.70 11.29
CA ALA A 435 -8.13 15.56 11.70
C ALA A 435 -8.83 14.43 10.95
N LEU A 436 -8.63 14.31 9.63
CA LEU A 436 -9.21 13.25 8.80
C LEU A 436 -8.81 11.85 9.30
N VAL A 437 -7.50 11.59 9.46
CA VAL A 437 -7.01 10.26 9.87
C VAL A 437 -7.38 9.96 11.32
N THR A 438 -7.41 10.97 12.21
CA THR A 438 -7.85 10.81 13.61
C THR A 438 -9.32 10.45 13.69
N ILE A 439 -10.19 11.14 12.96
CA ILE A 439 -11.62 10.83 12.90
C ILE A 439 -11.83 9.41 12.36
N LEU A 440 -11.10 9.02 11.32
CA LEU A 440 -11.17 7.66 10.77
C LEU A 440 -10.75 6.60 11.79
N CYS A 441 -9.66 6.81 12.53
CA CYS A 441 -9.23 5.92 13.61
C CYS A 441 -10.29 5.78 14.70
N ILE A 442 -10.93 6.87 15.11
CA ILE A 442 -12.00 6.87 16.12
C ILE A 442 -13.22 6.11 15.61
N LEU A 443 -13.67 6.35 14.37
CA LEU A 443 -14.83 5.70 13.79
C LEU A 443 -14.61 4.19 13.63
N THR A 444 -13.45 3.79 13.13
CA THR A 444 -13.09 2.38 12.95
C THR A 444 -12.91 1.67 14.31
N PHE A 445 -12.41 2.36 15.33
CA PHE A 445 -12.36 1.83 16.69
C PHE A 445 -13.76 1.63 17.28
N LYS A 446 -14.65 2.63 17.15
CA LYS A 446 -16.03 2.51 17.58
C LYS A 446 -16.76 1.36 16.86
N ALA A 447 -16.49 1.16 15.56
CA ALA A 447 -17.00 0.02 14.82
C ALA A 447 -16.46 -1.30 15.38
N TYR A 448 -15.13 -1.41 15.59
CA TYR A 448 -14.50 -2.58 16.21
C TYR A 448 -15.12 -2.95 17.56
N LEU A 449 -15.41 -1.99 18.43
CA LEU A 449 -15.99 -2.25 19.76
C LEU A 449 -17.37 -2.91 19.69
N LYS A 450 -18.15 -2.64 18.63
CA LYS A 450 -19.49 -3.23 18.42
C LYS A 450 -19.43 -4.68 17.92
N VAL A 451 -18.29 -5.17 17.46
CA VAL A 451 -18.12 -6.53 16.94
C VAL A 451 -18.14 -7.53 18.09
N LYS A 452 -19.08 -8.49 18.05
CA LYS A 452 -19.23 -9.54 19.08
C LYS A 452 -18.61 -10.86 18.66
N ASN A 453 -18.71 -11.24 17.37
CA ASN A 453 -18.14 -12.49 16.87
C ASN A 453 -16.61 -12.54 17.10
N PRO A 454 -16.08 -13.57 17.83
CA PRO A 454 -14.69 -13.59 18.26
C PRO A 454 -13.66 -13.56 17.13
N ALA A 455 -13.96 -14.24 16.01
CA ALA A 455 -13.03 -14.29 14.85
C ALA A 455 -12.97 -12.93 14.14
N LEU A 456 -14.11 -12.28 13.93
CA LEU A 456 -14.19 -10.94 13.34
C LEU A 456 -13.55 -9.90 14.26
N LYS A 457 -13.79 -10.02 15.58
CA LYS A 457 -13.21 -9.12 16.60
C LYS A 457 -11.69 -9.22 16.63
N HIS A 458 -11.14 -10.43 16.55
CA HIS A 458 -9.69 -10.64 16.51
C HIS A 458 -9.09 -10.04 15.25
N TRP A 459 -9.67 -10.32 14.08
CA TRP A 459 -9.24 -9.74 12.81
C TRP A 459 -9.33 -8.21 12.84
N GLY A 460 -10.46 -7.68 13.31
CA GLY A 460 -10.71 -6.24 13.41
C GLY A 460 -9.68 -5.52 14.29
N LEU A 461 -9.27 -6.13 15.42
CA LEU A 461 -8.24 -5.57 16.29
C LEU A 461 -6.88 -5.47 15.57
N CYS A 462 -6.48 -6.54 14.88
CA CYS A 462 -5.22 -6.55 14.15
C CYS A 462 -5.18 -5.43 13.10
N ILE A 463 -6.23 -5.31 12.31
CA ILE A 463 -6.30 -4.28 11.26
C ILE A 463 -6.43 -2.88 11.86
N TRP A 464 -7.16 -2.70 12.96
CA TRP A 464 -7.24 -1.41 13.62
C TRP A 464 -5.88 -0.93 14.16
N ILE A 465 -5.08 -1.83 14.75
CA ILE A 465 -3.71 -1.51 15.19
C ILE A 465 -2.84 -1.06 14.00
N PHE A 466 -2.97 -1.73 12.85
CA PHE A 466 -2.31 -1.30 11.62
C PHE A 466 -2.75 0.10 11.19
N LEU A 467 -4.06 0.38 11.15
CA LEU A 467 -4.57 1.71 10.80
C LEU A 467 -4.05 2.79 11.76
N LEU A 468 -4.11 2.52 13.07
CA LEU A 468 -3.62 3.43 14.09
C LEU A 468 -2.14 3.77 13.87
N PHE A 469 -1.31 2.75 13.66
CA PHE A 469 0.13 2.94 13.46
C PHE A 469 0.43 3.74 12.19
N ILE A 470 -0.18 3.37 11.07
CA ILE A 470 0.04 4.07 9.78
C ILE A 470 -0.44 5.52 9.83
N SER A 471 -1.55 5.81 10.54
CA SER A 471 -2.10 7.16 10.69
C SER A 471 -1.15 8.13 11.37
N TYR A 472 -0.35 7.64 12.33
CA TYR A 472 0.50 8.50 13.17
C TYR A 472 2.00 8.26 12.96
N ASN A 473 2.37 7.51 11.92
CA ASN A 473 3.77 7.30 11.63
C ASN A 473 4.38 8.48 10.84
N PRO A 474 5.36 9.22 11.41
CA PRO A 474 5.99 10.35 10.74
C PRO A 474 7.09 9.91 9.77
N TYR A 475 7.64 8.70 9.93
CA TYR A 475 8.83 8.23 9.24
C TYR A 475 8.48 7.69 7.86
N TYR A 476 9.16 8.18 6.83
CA TYR A 476 8.76 8.05 5.44
C TYR A 476 7.28 8.44 5.24
N TYR A 477 6.65 8.17 4.11
CA TYR A 477 5.27 8.60 3.82
C TYR A 477 4.36 7.40 3.50
N PRO A 478 4.01 6.54 4.49
CA PRO A 478 3.30 5.30 4.23
C PRO A 478 1.94 5.50 3.54
N LEU A 479 1.25 6.61 3.81
CA LEU A 479 -0.03 6.93 3.19
C LEU A 479 0.08 7.48 1.75
N SER A 480 1.31 7.76 1.27
CA SER A 480 1.58 8.09 -0.13
C SER A 480 2.23 6.93 -0.88
N VAL A 481 2.41 5.77 -0.22
CA VAL A 481 3.13 4.60 -0.72
C VAL A 481 2.17 3.47 -1.02
N GLU A 482 2.24 2.97 -2.23
CA GLU A 482 1.51 1.77 -2.63
C GLU A 482 2.36 0.51 -2.38
N PRO A 483 1.71 -0.60 -2.03
CA PRO A 483 0.27 -0.85 -1.89
C PRO A 483 -0.33 -0.44 -0.53
N VAL A 484 0.46 0.04 0.42
CA VAL A 484 0.06 0.27 1.81
C VAL A 484 -1.02 1.34 1.94
N SER A 485 -0.92 2.44 1.20
CA SER A 485 -1.94 3.49 1.18
C SER A 485 -3.30 2.97 0.73
N VAL A 486 -3.32 2.13 -0.31
CA VAL A 486 -4.56 1.49 -0.79
C VAL A 486 -5.13 0.54 0.27
N TYR A 487 -4.30 -0.30 0.89
CA TYR A 487 -4.73 -1.21 1.95
C TYR A 487 -5.28 -0.44 3.16
N TYR A 488 -4.65 0.66 3.54
CA TYR A 488 -5.10 1.49 4.65
C TYR A 488 -6.56 1.95 4.47
N TRP A 489 -6.86 2.61 3.35
CA TRP A 489 -8.21 3.13 3.10
C TRP A 489 -9.23 2.01 2.87
N LEU A 490 -8.85 0.95 2.16
CA LEU A 490 -9.71 -0.22 1.92
C LEU A 490 -10.05 -0.91 3.24
N PHE A 491 -9.07 -1.17 4.09
CA PHE A 491 -9.26 -1.83 5.39
C PHE A 491 -10.08 -0.99 6.37
N ALA A 492 -9.98 0.32 6.31
CA ALA A 492 -10.86 1.19 7.08
C ALA A 492 -12.33 0.95 6.70
N GLY A 493 -12.64 0.81 5.41
CA GLY A 493 -13.97 0.45 4.93
C GLY A 493 -14.43 -0.94 5.39
N LEU A 494 -13.54 -1.95 5.32
CA LEU A 494 -13.83 -3.29 5.82
C LEU A 494 -14.16 -3.25 7.33
N LEU A 495 -13.40 -2.52 8.14
CA LEU A 495 -13.65 -2.38 9.58
C LEU A 495 -15.01 -1.75 9.89
N LEU A 496 -15.40 -0.73 9.13
CA LEU A 496 -16.71 -0.07 9.31
C LEU A 496 -17.89 -1.01 9.01
N LYS A 497 -17.70 -2.03 8.19
CA LYS A 497 -18.72 -3.03 7.84
C LYS A 497 -18.85 -4.17 8.88
N LEU A 498 -17.81 -4.43 9.68
CA LEU A 498 -17.79 -5.57 10.60
C LEU A 498 -18.96 -5.64 11.59
N PRO A 499 -19.46 -4.52 12.18
CA PRO A 499 -20.63 -4.58 13.07
C PRO A 499 -21.85 -5.19 12.42
N GLU A 500 -22.18 -4.78 11.20
CA GLU A 500 -23.34 -5.30 10.46
C GLU A 500 -23.21 -6.80 10.16
N ILE A 501 -21.99 -7.25 9.81
CA ILE A 501 -21.73 -8.67 9.57
C ILE A 501 -21.85 -9.46 10.88
N SER A 502 -21.37 -8.91 12.00
CA SER A 502 -21.47 -9.56 13.31
C SER A 502 -22.90 -9.67 13.79
N GLU A 503 -23.73 -8.66 13.56
CA GLU A 503 -25.15 -8.64 13.91
C GLU A 503 -25.95 -9.66 13.09
N LYS A 504 -25.76 -9.71 11.77
CA LYS A 504 -26.39 -10.73 10.91
C LYS A 504 -26.09 -12.16 11.37
N LEU A 505 -24.85 -12.44 11.77
CA LEU A 505 -24.47 -13.77 12.28
C LEU A 505 -25.19 -14.11 13.59
N GLU A 506 -25.37 -13.14 14.48
CA GLU A 506 -26.13 -13.36 15.73
C GLU A 506 -27.60 -13.64 15.47
N ASP A 507 -28.20 -12.93 14.52
CA ASP A 507 -29.61 -13.14 14.15
C ASP A 507 -29.81 -14.50 13.50
N GLU A 508 -28.88 -14.95 12.62
CA GLU A 508 -28.89 -16.30 12.06
C GLU A 508 -28.76 -17.37 13.14
N GLU A 509 -27.85 -17.20 14.12
CA GLU A 509 -27.67 -18.14 15.22
C GLU A 509 -28.92 -18.20 16.11
N ARG A 510 -29.55 -17.05 16.44
CA ARG A 510 -30.77 -16.99 17.22
C ARG A 510 -31.93 -17.70 16.50
N PHE A 511 -32.10 -17.46 15.19
CA PHE A 511 -33.12 -18.09 14.39
C PHE A 511 -33.01 -19.62 14.41
N LEU A 512 -31.79 -20.15 14.23
CA LEU A 512 -31.51 -21.59 14.26
C LEU A 512 -31.84 -22.22 15.62
N VAL A 513 -31.52 -21.55 16.74
CA VAL A 513 -31.85 -22.01 18.10
C VAL A 513 -33.35 -22.04 18.30
N THR A 514 -34.09 -21.04 17.82
CA THR A 514 -35.56 -20.97 17.94
C THR A 514 -36.23 -22.08 17.15
N VAL A 515 -35.78 -22.38 15.95
CA VAL A 515 -36.31 -23.46 15.09
C VAL A 515 -36.05 -24.84 15.72
N GLN A 516 -34.83 -25.07 16.23
CA GLN A 516 -34.50 -26.33 16.90
C GLN A 516 -35.24 -26.51 18.22
N GLY A 517 -35.44 -25.46 19.01
CA GLY A 517 -36.24 -25.48 20.24
C GLY A 517 -37.72 -25.74 19.97
N GLY A 518 -38.27 -25.20 18.87
CA GLY A 518 -39.64 -25.44 18.43
C GLY A 518 -39.91 -26.88 17.97
N MET A 519 -38.95 -27.52 17.31
CA MET A 519 -39.06 -28.92 16.89
C MET A 519 -39.01 -29.91 18.08
N SER A 520 -38.27 -29.60 19.13
CA SER A 520 -38.17 -30.44 20.34
C SER A 520 -39.46 -30.43 21.17
N SER A 521 -40.23 -29.36 21.13
CA SER A 521 -41.49 -29.25 21.87
C SER A 521 -42.68 -29.92 21.16
N SER A 522 -42.63 -30.16 19.85
CA SER A 522 -43.69 -30.79 19.07
C SER A 522 -43.61 -32.33 19.02
N GLN A 523 -42.53 -32.94 19.56
CA GLN A 523 -42.39 -34.41 19.66
C GLN A 523 -42.79 -34.98 21.03
N CYS A 524 -43.27 -34.13 21.95
CA CYS A 524 -43.74 -34.57 23.27
C CYS A 524 -45.28 -34.51 23.45
N HIS A 525 -46.06 -34.56 22.36
CA HIS A 525 -47.53 -34.72 22.43
C HIS A 525 -48.00 -35.95 21.68
#